data_796018a61d4abc20402209c63aaacf24
#
_entry.id   796018a61d4abc20402209c63aaacf24
#
_cell.length_a   1.000
_cell.length_b   1.000
_cell.length_c   1.000
_cell.angle_alpha   90.00
_cell.angle_beta   90.00
_cell.angle_gamma   90.00
#
_symmetry.space_group_name_H-M   'P 1'
#
loop_
_entity.id
_entity.type
_entity.pdbx_description
1 polymer ?
#
loop_
_entity_poly.entity_id
_entity_poly.type
_entity_poly.pdbx_seq_one_letter_code
_entity_poly.pdbx_strand_id
1 'polypeptide(L)'
;FKFHSFLLLTLAAMHESFLYYVWQFQYFNKKDLKTTAGEKIEIFKPGTLNADSGPDFSNAKIKIADLEWAGTVEIHTKASAWDDHHHDSDKAYDNVVLHVVWQNDKPVFRADKTVMPTLELQPLVDETLILGYKKLVNNPATIPCDTTFPHVNDLVKLSMLDKALMQRLESKATQVIQLLHHNQNDWEEITYQLLARNFGFKVNYDPFFQLS
;
A
#
# COMPACT_ATOMS: atom_id res chain seq x y z
N PHE A 1 13.52 18.14 31.00
CA PHE A 1 12.30 18.95 30.70
C PHE A 1 12.24 19.50 29.26
N LYS A 2 12.87 18.84 28.25
CA LYS A 2 12.78 19.27 26.83
C LYS A 2 12.22 18.20 25.88
N PHE A 3 11.85 17.02 26.36
CA PHE A 3 11.41 15.90 25.52
C PHE A 3 9.91 15.89 25.19
N HIS A 4 9.06 16.57 25.96
CA HIS A 4 7.60 16.53 25.77
C HIS A 4 7.04 17.52 24.73
N SER A 5 7.80 18.57 24.40
CA SER A 5 7.31 19.57 23.43
C SER A 5 7.54 19.19 21.97
N PHE A 6 8.43 18.23 21.70
CA PHE A 6 8.76 17.79 20.33
C PHE A 6 7.75 16.77 19.77
N LEU A 7 7.13 16.00 20.66
CA LEU A 7 6.18 14.93 20.27
C LEU A 7 4.85 15.50 19.75
N LEU A 8 4.42 16.65 20.24
CA LEU A 8 3.14 17.28 19.85
C LEU A 8 3.17 17.97 18.47
N LEU A 9 4.34 18.31 17.96
CA LEU A 9 4.50 18.94 16.64
C LEU A 9 4.49 17.94 15.47
N THR A 10 4.59 16.64 15.75
CA THR A 10 4.70 15.61 14.73
C THR A 10 3.35 15.04 14.29
N LEU A 11 2.29 15.14 15.10
CA LEU A 11 0.98 14.55 14.80
C LEU A 11 0.14 15.34 13.79
N ALA A 12 0.33 16.65 13.68
CA ALA A 12 -0.57 17.52 12.91
C ALA A 12 -0.40 17.47 11.38
N ALA A 13 0.48 16.63 10.84
CA ALA A 13 0.78 16.62 9.39
C ALA A 13 1.18 15.26 8.83
N MET A 14 0.78 14.14 9.45
CA MET A 14 1.00 12.82 8.87
C MET A 14 -0.17 12.49 7.95
N HIS A 15 0.09 12.35 6.64
CA HIS A 15 -0.91 11.94 5.66
C HIS A 15 -0.84 10.42 5.44
N GLU A 16 -1.96 9.79 5.20
CA GLU A 16 -2.03 8.35 4.87
C GLU A 16 -1.18 7.98 3.66
N SER A 17 -1.06 8.88 2.68
CA SER A 17 -0.18 8.71 1.53
C SER A 17 1.29 8.45 1.89
N PHE A 18 1.78 9.02 3.02
CA PHE A 18 3.10 8.70 3.54
C PHE A 18 3.14 7.28 4.11
N LEU A 19 2.10 6.88 4.82
CA LEU A 19 2.00 5.52 5.38
C LEU A 19 1.91 4.48 4.28
N TYR A 20 1.17 4.76 3.20
CA TYR A 20 1.13 3.91 2.00
C TYR A 20 2.53 3.71 1.41
N TYR A 21 3.30 4.79 1.28
CA TYR A 21 4.68 4.72 0.82
C TYR A 21 5.56 3.90 1.76
N VAL A 22 5.50 4.17 3.06
CA VAL A 22 6.26 3.45 4.08
C VAL A 22 5.92 1.96 4.08
N TRP A 23 4.64 1.61 4.00
CA TRP A 23 4.16 0.24 3.97
C TRP A 23 4.53 -0.48 2.66
N GLN A 24 4.23 0.11 1.53
CA GLN A 24 4.46 -0.48 0.21
C GLN A 24 5.93 -0.83 -0.01
N PHE A 25 6.82 0.08 0.36
CA PHE A 25 8.27 -0.09 0.19
C PHE A 25 8.98 -0.63 1.43
N GLN A 26 8.24 -0.94 2.49
CA GLN A 26 8.77 -1.52 3.72
C GLN A 26 9.87 -0.66 4.37
N TYR A 27 9.70 0.68 4.35
CA TYR A 27 10.66 1.65 4.92
C TYR A 27 10.47 1.84 6.43
N PHE A 28 10.52 0.74 7.17
CA PHE A 28 10.47 0.70 8.62
C PHE A 28 11.31 -0.47 9.15
N ASN A 29 11.63 -0.44 10.43
CA ASN A 29 12.38 -1.50 11.06
C ASN A 29 11.54 -2.78 11.12
N LYS A 30 11.98 -3.84 10.44
CA LYS A 30 11.29 -5.14 10.35
C LYS A 30 11.78 -6.16 11.38
N LYS A 31 12.71 -5.76 12.25
CA LYS A 31 13.23 -6.66 13.28
C LYS A 31 12.22 -6.79 14.39
N ASP A 32 11.82 -8.04 14.67
CA ASP A 32 10.89 -8.39 15.74
C ASP A 32 9.51 -7.68 15.65
N LEU A 33 8.96 -7.59 14.43
CA LEU A 33 7.62 -7.03 14.22
C LEU A 33 6.57 -7.78 15.05
N LYS A 34 5.70 -7.00 15.70
CA LYS A 34 4.60 -7.53 16.51
C LYS A 34 3.34 -6.69 16.31
N THR A 35 2.19 -7.34 16.44
CA THR A 35 0.93 -6.65 16.61
C THR A 35 0.93 -5.89 17.93
N THR A 36 -0.01 -4.96 18.08
CA THR A 36 -0.25 -4.27 19.37
C THR A 36 -0.66 -5.22 20.49
N ALA A 37 -1.13 -6.44 20.15
CA ALA A 37 -1.40 -7.54 21.08
C ALA A 37 -0.15 -8.39 21.41
N GLY A 38 1.00 -8.10 20.79
CA GLY A 38 2.28 -8.80 21.04
C GLY A 38 2.53 -10.02 20.16
N GLU A 39 1.66 -10.34 19.22
CA GLU A 39 1.82 -11.46 18.28
C GLU A 39 2.89 -11.13 17.24
N LYS A 40 3.76 -12.07 16.93
CA LYS A 40 4.82 -11.90 15.94
C LYS A 40 4.22 -11.75 14.54
N ILE A 41 4.74 -10.79 13.76
CA ILE A 41 4.37 -10.56 12.36
C ILE A 41 5.55 -10.89 11.44
N GLU A 42 5.26 -11.57 10.33
CA GLU A 42 6.18 -11.74 9.22
C GLU A 42 5.46 -11.38 7.92
N ILE A 43 6.00 -10.44 7.15
CA ILE A 43 5.39 -9.92 5.94
C ILE A 43 6.05 -10.59 4.73
N PHE A 44 5.36 -11.51 4.08
CA PHE A 44 5.82 -12.15 2.84
C PHE A 44 5.54 -11.26 1.63
N LYS A 45 4.35 -10.63 1.62
CA LYS A 45 3.91 -9.72 0.58
C LYS A 45 3.06 -8.61 1.20
N PRO A 46 3.45 -7.33 1.06
CA PRO A 46 2.69 -6.22 1.65
C PRO A 46 1.34 -5.97 0.95
N GLY A 47 1.14 -6.54 -0.22
CA GLY A 47 -0.01 -6.28 -1.07
C GLY A 47 0.29 -5.31 -2.20
N THR A 48 -0.74 -5.04 -2.99
CA THR A 48 -0.71 -4.07 -4.10
C THR A 48 -1.64 -2.93 -3.73
N LEU A 49 -1.16 -1.70 -3.84
CA LEU A 49 -1.95 -0.50 -3.54
C LEU A 49 -3.23 -0.50 -4.41
N ASN A 50 -4.36 -0.39 -3.74
CA ASN A 50 -5.66 -0.23 -4.35
C ASN A 50 -5.92 1.26 -4.59
N ALA A 51 -6.28 1.64 -5.80
CA ALA A 51 -6.62 3.02 -6.18
C ALA A 51 -8.14 3.24 -6.26
N ASP A 52 -8.91 2.19 -6.01
CA ASP A 52 -10.37 2.20 -6.08
C ASP A 52 -10.98 2.12 -4.67
N SER A 53 -12.27 1.87 -4.54
CA SER A 53 -12.93 1.69 -3.25
C SER A 53 -12.51 0.40 -2.55
N GLY A 54 -12.67 0.34 -1.22
CA GLY A 54 -12.31 -0.80 -0.38
C GLY A 54 -10.91 -0.66 0.24
N PRO A 55 -10.39 -1.73 0.85
CA PRO A 55 -9.13 -1.69 1.59
C PRO A 55 -7.93 -1.24 0.74
N ASP A 56 -7.00 -0.53 1.38
CA ASP A 56 -5.88 0.16 0.75
C ASP A 56 -4.91 -0.75 -0.01
N PHE A 57 -4.67 -1.96 0.47
CA PHE A 57 -3.78 -2.92 -0.19
C PHE A 57 -4.47 -4.26 -0.36
N SER A 58 -4.49 -4.75 -1.60
CA SER A 58 -5.02 -6.06 -1.96
C SER A 58 -3.93 -7.11 -2.11
N ASN A 59 -4.30 -8.40 -1.98
CA ASN A 59 -3.40 -9.54 -2.19
C ASN A 59 -2.15 -9.53 -1.29
N ALA A 60 -2.28 -9.09 -0.05
CA ALA A 60 -1.25 -9.23 0.96
C ALA A 60 -1.11 -10.69 1.43
N LYS A 61 0.11 -11.09 1.81
CA LYS A 61 0.39 -12.36 2.47
C LYS A 61 1.25 -12.11 3.70
N ILE A 62 0.68 -12.40 4.88
CA ILE A 62 1.24 -12.03 6.17
C ILE A 62 1.08 -13.22 7.13
N LYS A 63 2.11 -13.52 7.89
CA LYS A 63 2.03 -14.47 9.00
C LYS A 63 1.87 -13.69 10.30
N ILE A 64 0.86 -14.06 11.10
CA ILE A 64 0.61 -13.49 12.44
C ILE A 64 0.58 -14.67 13.40
N ALA A 65 1.45 -14.63 14.41
CA ALA A 65 1.77 -15.78 15.24
C ALA A 65 2.16 -17.00 14.40
N ASP A 66 1.40 -18.08 14.44
CA ASP A 66 1.66 -19.31 13.67
C ASP A 66 0.79 -19.46 12.43
N LEU A 67 -0.10 -18.51 12.15
CA LEU A 67 -1.05 -18.59 11.04
C LEU A 67 -0.62 -17.69 9.87
N GLU A 68 -0.66 -18.25 8.65
CA GLU A 68 -0.49 -17.49 7.42
C GLU A 68 -1.85 -17.00 6.92
N TRP A 69 -1.93 -15.71 6.64
CA TRP A 69 -3.10 -15.02 6.15
C TRP A 69 -2.86 -14.50 4.73
N ALA A 70 -3.85 -14.68 3.87
CA ALA A 70 -3.93 -14.02 2.59
C ALA A 70 -5.19 -13.14 2.58
N GLY A 71 -5.03 -11.85 2.29
CA GLY A 71 -6.15 -10.91 2.33
C GLY A 71 -5.72 -9.50 1.98
N THR A 72 -6.36 -8.53 2.63
CA THR A 72 -6.14 -7.10 2.41
C THR A 72 -5.54 -6.44 3.64
N VAL A 73 -4.93 -5.28 3.44
CA VAL A 73 -4.40 -4.43 4.52
C VAL A 73 -5.06 -3.07 4.44
N GLU A 74 -5.48 -2.56 5.59
CA GLU A 74 -6.02 -1.21 5.73
C GLU A 74 -5.03 -0.34 6.49
N ILE A 75 -4.92 0.94 6.12
CA ILE A 75 -3.94 1.87 6.69
C ILE A 75 -4.62 3.16 7.15
N HIS A 76 -4.37 3.55 8.40
CA HIS A 76 -4.87 4.80 8.96
C HIS A 76 -3.79 5.55 9.73
N THR A 77 -3.98 6.84 9.91
CA THR A 77 -3.12 7.64 10.79
C THR A 77 -3.36 7.32 12.27
N LYS A 78 -4.59 6.95 12.63
CA LYS A 78 -4.99 6.50 13.97
C LYS A 78 -5.85 5.26 13.89
N ALA A 79 -5.75 4.39 14.87
CA ALA A 79 -6.57 3.20 14.93
C ALA A 79 -8.07 3.52 15.01
N SER A 80 -8.43 4.61 15.69
CA SER A 80 -9.83 5.07 15.81
C SER A 80 -10.53 5.35 14.48
N ALA A 81 -9.79 5.67 13.42
CA ALA A 81 -10.35 5.91 12.10
C ALA A 81 -11.08 4.70 11.51
N TRP A 82 -10.72 3.48 11.95
CA TRP A 82 -11.46 2.26 11.59
C TRP A 82 -12.95 2.35 11.88
N ASP A 83 -13.28 2.79 13.10
CA ASP A 83 -14.68 2.95 13.52
C ASP A 83 -15.30 4.21 12.91
N ASP A 84 -14.53 5.30 12.79
CA ASP A 84 -14.99 6.57 12.22
C ASP A 84 -15.43 6.41 10.75
N HIS A 85 -14.79 5.49 10.01
CA HIS A 85 -15.12 5.13 8.64
C HIS A 85 -16.12 3.96 8.52
N HIS A 86 -16.60 3.43 9.64
CA HIS A 86 -17.58 2.33 9.72
C HIS A 86 -17.12 1.03 9.04
N HIS A 87 -15.80 0.74 9.06
CA HIS A 87 -15.25 -0.47 8.46
C HIS A 87 -15.69 -1.76 9.15
N ASP A 88 -16.14 -1.68 10.40
CA ASP A 88 -16.70 -2.79 11.15
C ASP A 88 -18.07 -3.27 10.62
N SER A 89 -18.73 -2.46 9.80
CA SER A 89 -20.04 -2.76 9.21
C SER A 89 -20.02 -2.90 7.67
N ASP A 90 -18.89 -2.63 7.03
CA ASP A 90 -18.70 -2.76 5.57
C ASP A 90 -18.07 -4.11 5.21
N LYS A 91 -18.81 -4.93 4.45
CA LYS A 91 -18.36 -6.24 3.96
C LYS A 91 -17.09 -6.20 3.12
N ALA A 92 -16.77 -5.09 2.49
CA ALA A 92 -15.52 -4.93 1.74
C ALA A 92 -14.28 -5.10 2.63
N TYR A 93 -14.43 -4.86 3.94
CA TYR A 93 -13.35 -4.95 4.95
C TYR A 93 -13.31 -6.27 5.72
N ASP A 94 -14.22 -7.21 5.45
CA ASP A 94 -14.25 -8.53 6.12
C ASP A 94 -12.95 -9.32 5.91
N ASN A 95 -12.27 -9.10 4.79
CA ASN A 95 -11.01 -9.79 4.43
C ASN A 95 -9.74 -9.00 4.81
N VAL A 96 -9.85 -7.95 5.65
CA VAL A 96 -8.69 -7.24 6.17
C VAL A 96 -7.98 -8.13 7.20
N VAL A 97 -6.73 -8.51 6.91
CA VAL A 97 -5.93 -9.39 7.77
C VAL A 97 -5.03 -8.62 8.72
N LEU A 98 -4.67 -7.38 8.38
CA LEU A 98 -3.85 -6.50 9.20
C LEU A 98 -4.30 -5.05 9.04
N HIS A 99 -4.47 -4.37 10.16
CA HIS A 99 -4.66 -2.92 10.23
C HIS A 99 -3.31 -2.26 10.55
N VAL A 100 -2.83 -1.40 9.67
CA VAL A 100 -1.55 -0.70 9.85
C VAL A 100 -1.84 0.74 10.23
N VAL A 101 -1.30 1.21 11.33
CA VAL A 101 -1.58 2.55 11.84
C VAL A 101 -0.30 3.32 12.15
N TRP A 102 -0.37 4.64 12.04
CA TRP A 102 0.71 5.46 12.57
C TRP A 102 0.71 5.40 14.09
N GLN A 103 -0.46 5.62 14.70
CA GLN A 103 -0.65 5.60 16.15
C GLN A 103 -1.82 4.69 16.54
N ASN A 104 -1.58 3.77 17.44
CA ASN A 104 -2.62 2.93 18.04
C ASN A 104 -3.21 3.62 19.26
N ASP A 105 -4.26 4.43 19.06
CA ASP A 105 -4.93 5.20 20.12
C ASP A 105 -6.03 4.43 20.83
N LYS A 106 -6.56 3.37 20.22
CA LYS A 106 -7.50 2.42 20.86
C LYS A 106 -7.50 1.07 20.15
N PRO A 107 -7.91 -0.02 20.81
CA PRO A 107 -8.16 -1.28 20.14
C PRO A 107 -9.36 -1.17 19.20
N VAL A 108 -9.28 -1.83 18.05
CA VAL A 108 -10.38 -1.91 17.07
C VAL A 108 -10.80 -3.36 16.87
N PHE A 109 -12.03 -3.56 16.42
CA PHE A 109 -12.67 -4.86 16.33
C PHE A 109 -13.24 -5.08 14.93
N ARG A 110 -13.28 -6.33 14.51
CA ARG A 110 -13.99 -6.77 13.30
C ARG A 110 -15.50 -6.80 13.54
N ALA A 111 -16.28 -7.02 12.49
CA ALA A 111 -17.73 -7.20 12.55
C ALA A 111 -18.15 -8.34 13.52
N ASP A 112 -17.36 -9.41 13.59
CA ASP A 112 -17.57 -10.55 14.49
C ASP A 112 -17.09 -10.31 15.93
N LYS A 113 -16.68 -9.08 16.26
CA LYS A 113 -16.14 -8.66 17.57
C LYS A 113 -14.79 -9.27 17.95
N THR A 114 -14.11 -9.95 17.05
CA THR A 114 -12.72 -10.32 17.26
C THR A 114 -11.80 -9.10 17.16
N VAL A 115 -10.68 -9.11 17.87
CA VAL A 115 -9.72 -8.01 17.84
C VAL A 115 -9.05 -7.98 16.46
N MET A 116 -8.99 -6.82 15.84
CA MET A 116 -8.27 -6.61 14.59
C MET A 116 -6.76 -6.61 14.86
N PRO A 117 -5.99 -7.51 14.24
CA PRO A 117 -4.54 -7.45 14.33
C PRO A 117 -4.04 -6.09 13.84
N THR A 118 -3.34 -5.33 14.68
CA THR A 118 -2.91 -3.97 14.39
C THR A 118 -1.39 -3.85 14.51
N LEU A 119 -0.75 -3.23 13.52
CA LEU A 119 0.67 -2.87 13.53
C LEU A 119 0.81 -1.35 13.64
N GLU A 120 1.51 -0.89 14.68
CA GLU A 120 1.85 0.52 14.86
C GLU A 120 3.20 0.83 14.21
N LEU A 121 3.23 1.79 13.27
CA LEU A 121 4.43 2.15 12.52
C LEU A 121 5.28 3.24 13.20
N GLN A 122 4.69 4.10 14.02
CA GLN A 122 5.39 5.24 14.59
C GLN A 122 6.73 4.89 15.26
N PRO A 123 6.84 3.85 16.12
CA PRO A 123 8.11 3.49 16.75
C PRO A 123 9.09 2.77 15.81
N LEU A 124 8.64 2.38 14.62
CA LEU A 124 9.40 1.57 13.68
C LEU A 124 10.01 2.41 12.53
N VAL A 125 9.51 3.62 12.30
CA VAL A 125 9.94 4.49 11.19
C VAL A 125 11.04 5.43 11.68
N ASP A 126 12.13 5.50 10.90
CA ASP A 126 13.25 6.38 11.17
C ASP A 126 12.86 7.87 11.07
N GLU A 127 13.28 8.67 12.03
CA GLU A 127 12.98 10.11 12.08
C GLU A 127 13.52 10.85 10.85
N THR A 128 14.64 10.43 10.29
CA THR A 128 15.23 11.05 9.10
C THR A 128 14.34 10.89 7.87
N LEU A 129 13.63 9.76 7.75
CA LEU A 129 12.65 9.53 6.68
C LEU A 129 11.45 10.50 6.83
N ILE A 130 10.97 10.68 8.05
CA ILE A 130 9.85 11.59 8.34
C ILE A 130 10.23 13.04 8.01
N LEU A 131 11.43 13.47 8.41
CA LEU A 131 11.94 14.81 8.12
C LEU A 131 12.14 15.02 6.61
N GLY A 132 12.66 14.00 5.90
CA GLY A 132 12.80 14.02 4.45
C GLY A 132 11.46 14.17 3.74
N TYR A 133 10.45 13.39 4.14
CA TYR A 133 9.09 13.50 3.60
C TYR A 133 8.48 14.89 3.82
N LYS A 134 8.56 15.42 5.06
CA LYS A 134 8.05 16.76 5.38
C LYS A 134 8.71 17.84 4.53
N LYS A 135 10.02 17.73 4.31
CA LYS A 135 10.74 18.66 3.44
C LYS A 135 10.25 18.62 1.99
N LEU A 136 9.94 17.40 1.48
CA LEU A 136 9.41 17.24 0.13
C LEU A 136 7.99 17.77 -0.02
N VAL A 137 7.10 17.46 0.94
CA VAL A 137 5.68 17.88 0.87
C VAL A 137 5.53 19.40 1.07
N ASN A 138 6.36 20.00 1.91
CA ASN A 138 6.35 21.46 2.15
C ASN A 138 7.09 22.25 1.05
N ASN A 139 7.64 21.57 0.04
CA ASN A 139 8.24 22.28 -1.10
C ASN A 139 7.12 22.91 -1.95
N PRO A 140 7.13 24.21 -2.20
CA PRO A 140 6.11 24.90 -3.00
C PRO A 140 6.17 24.58 -4.49
N ALA A 141 7.20 23.87 -4.95
CA ALA A 141 7.35 23.46 -6.33
C ALA A 141 6.30 22.40 -6.73
N THR A 142 5.82 22.49 -7.97
CA THR A 142 4.87 21.51 -8.53
C THR A 142 5.43 20.08 -8.52
N ILE A 143 6.75 19.96 -8.66
CA ILE A 143 7.47 18.67 -8.56
C ILE A 143 8.36 18.76 -7.30
N PRO A 144 8.06 18.00 -6.24
CA PRO A 144 8.78 18.12 -4.96
C PRO A 144 10.30 17.95 -5.04
N CYS A 145 10.82 17.25 -6.05
CA CYS A 145 12.25 17.01 -6.24
C CYS A 145 12.89 17.89 -7.32
N ASP A 146 12.21 18.94 -7.80
CA ASP A 146 12.70 19.79 -8.91
C ASP A 146 14.06 20.42 -8.62
N THR A 147 14.29 20.85 -7.39
CA THR A 147 15.55 21.47 -6.95
C THR A 147 16.71 20.48 -6.83
N THR A 148 16.43 19.22 -6.56
CA THR A 148 17.44 18.17 -6.38
C THR A 148 17.70 17.36 -7.65
N PHE A 149 16.67 17.20 -8.48
CA PHE A 149 16.73 16.43 -9.72
C PHE A 149 17.83 16.87 -10.71
N PRO A 150 18.08 18.18 -10.92
CA PRO A 150 19.18 18.63 -11.80
C PRO A 150 20.56 18.14 -11.37
N HIS A 151 20.77 17.93 -10.09
CA HIS A 151 22.06 17.47 -9.51
C HIS A 151 22.25 15.95 -9.57
N VAL A 152 21.22 15.19 -9.95
CA VAL A 152 21.34 13.75 -10.13
C VAL A 152 22.12 13.47 -11.41
N ASN A 153 23.08 12.54 -11.35
CA ASN A 153 23.85 12.12 -12.51
C ASN A 153 22.93 11.58 -13.62
N ASP A 154 23.19 11.99 -14.87
CA ASP A 154 22.36 11.61 -16.02
C ASP A 154 22.32 10.10 -16.25
N LEU A 155 23.42 9.38 -15.97
CA LEU A 155 23.44 7.93 -16.04
C LEU A 155 22.42 7.30 -15.06
N VAL A 156 22.28 7.85 -13.85
CA VAL A 156 21.29 7.40 -12.87
C VAL A 156 19.87 7.70 -13.36
N LYS A 157 19.63 8.89 -13.93
CA LYS A 157 18.33 9.24 -14.51
C LYS A 157 17.92 8.27 -15.62
N LEU A 158 18.82 8.04 -16.58
CA LEU A 158 18.59 7.11 -17.69
C LEU A 158 18.35 5.68 -17.20
N SER A 159 19.19 5.20 -16.28
CA SER A 159 19.04 3.86 -15.70
C SER A 159 17.70 3.67 -14.99
N MET A 160 17.19 4.70 -14.30
CA MET A 160 15.88 4.65 -13.65
C MET A 160 14.73 4.65 -14.67
N LEU A 161 14.85 5.39 -15.77
CA LEU A 161 13.86 5.37 -16.85
C LEU A 161 13.83 4.01 -17.55
N ASP A 162 14.99 3.45 -17.87
CA ASP A 162 15.09 2.12 -18.48
C ASP A 162 14.52 1.05 -17.56
N LYS A 163 14.84 1.10 -16.26
CA LYS A 163 14.29 0.18 -15.27
C LYS A 163 12.76 0.29 -15.19
N ALA A 164 12.22 1.49 -15.14
CA ALA A 164 10.78 1.72 -15.10
C ALA A 164 10.08 1.20 -16.37
N LEU A 165 10.71 1.42 -17.55
CA LEU A 165 10.22 0.91 -18.83
C LEU A 165 10.20 -0.63 -18.81
N MET A 166 11.31 -1.26 -18.43
CA MET A 166 11.41 -2.72 -18.39
C MET A 166 10.40 -3.34 -17.41
N GLN A 167 10.25 -2.78 -16.22
CA GLN A 167 9.25 -3.24 -15.25
C GLN A 167 7.82 -3.13 -15.80
N ARG A 168 7.51 -2.04 -16.50
CA ARG A 168 6.21 -1.85 -17.13
C ARG A 168 5.96 -2.88 -18.24
N LEU A 169 6.94 -3.11 -19.10
CA LEU A 169 6.84 -4.10 -20.18
C LEU A 169 6.70 -5.52 -19.62
N GLU A 170 7.52 -5.88 -18.63
CA GLU A 170 7.45 -7.19 -17.96
C GLU A 170 6.09 -7.43 -17.31
N SER A 171 5.56 -6.44 -16.60
CA SER A 171 4.22 -6.53 -16.00
C SER A 171 3.13 -6.75 -17.05
N LYS A 172 3.20 -6.04 -18.19
CA LYS A 172 2.24 -6.21 -19.28
C LYS A 172 2.41 -7.56 -20.00
N ALA A 173 3.63 -7.98 -20.26
CA ALA A 173 3.91 -9.28 -20.85
C ALA A 173 3.41 -10.43 -19.97
N THR A 174 3.63 -10.33 -18.67
CA THR A 174 3.14 -11.33 -17.70
C THR A 174 1.62 -11.46 -17.75
N GLN A 175 0.89 -10.35 -17.81
CA GLN A 175 -0.58 -10.37 -17.97
C GLN A 175 -1.00 -11.08 -19.25
N VAL A 176 -0.37 -10.77 -20.38
CA VAL A 176 -0.68 -11.40 -21.67
C VAL A 176 -0.37 -12.89 -21.65
N ILE A 177 0.77 -13.30 -21.09
CA ILE A 177 1.17 -14.72 -20.99
C ILE A 177 0.18 -15.48 -20.10
N GLN A 178 -0.27 -14.92 -18.99
CA GLN A 178 -1.27 -15.55 -18.13
C GLN A 178 -2.60 -15.75 -18.86
N LEU A 179 -3.06 -14.75 -19.62
CA LEU A 179 -4.25 -14.85 -20.45
C LEU A 179 -4.09 -15.91 -21.55
N LEU A 180 -2.92 -15.99 -22.20
CA LEU A 180 -2.60 -17.00 -23.20
C LEU A 180 -2.75 -18.41 -22.62
N HIS A 181 -2.16 -18.67 -21.47
CA HIS A 181 -2.27 -19.98 -20.82
C HIS A 181 -3.72 -20.31 -20.44
N HIS A 182 -4.48 -19.32 -20.02
CA HIS A 182 -5.88 -19.52 -19.65
C HIS A 182 -6.77 -19.82 -20.87
N ASN A 183 -6.50 -19.17 -22.00
CA ASN A 183 -7.25 -19.31 -23.25
C ASN A 183 -6.57 -20.27 -24.24
N GLN A 184 -5.89 -21.32 -23.78
CA GLN A 184 -5.32 -22.40 -24.60
C GLN A 184 -4.39 -21.89 -25.74
N ASN A 185 -3.72 -20.76 -25.53
CA ASN A 185 -2.84 -20.05 -26.47
C ASN A 185 -3.56 -19.46 -27.70
N ASP A 186 -4.84 -19.12 -27.58
CA ASP A 186 -5.60 -18.44 -28.62
C ASP A 186 -5.28 -16.94 -28.61
N TRP A 187 -4.48 -16.49 -29.58
CA TRP A 187 -4.07 -15.10 -29.72
C TRP A 187 -5.19 -14.17 -30.19
N GLU A 188 -6.15 -14.68 -30.96
CA GLU A 188 -7.28 -13.87 -31.46
C GLU A 188 -8.21 -13.54 -30.30
N GLU A 189 -8.55 -14.54 -29.50
CA GLU A 189 -9.38 -14.37 -28.31
C GLU A 189 -8.75 -13.37 -27.31
N ILE A 190 -7.45 -13.52 -27.02
CA ILE A 190 -6.77 -12.61 -26.10
C ILE A 190 -6.69 -11.20 -26.63
N THR A 191 -6.45 -11.06 -27.94
CA THR A 191 -6.43 -9.72 -28.56
C THR A 191 -7.79 -9.05 -28.41
N TYR A 192 -8.88 -9.80 -28.66
CA TYR A 192 -10.23 -9.31 -28.46
C TYR A 192 -10.50 -8.92 -27.00
N GLN A 193 -10.18 -9.78 -26.05
CA GLN A 193 -10.34 -9.49 -24.63
C GLN A 193 -9.55 -8.26 -24.18
N LEU A 194 -8.30 -8.12 -24.60
CA LEU A 194 -7.47 -6.95 -24.27
C LEU A 194 -7.99 -5.67 -24.91
N LEU A 195 -8.52 -5.71 -26.13
CA LEU A 195 -9.16 -4.57 -26.76
C LEU A 195 -10.44 -4.17 -26.01
N ALA A 196 -11.34 -5.12 -25.76
CA ALA A 196 -12.58 -4.89 -25.02
C ALA A 196 -12.27 -4.26 -23.64
N ARG A 197 -11.34 -4.85 -22.92
CA ARG A 197 -10.86 -4.35 -21.63
C ARG A 197 -10.40 -2.89 -21.68
N ASN A 198 -9.65 -2.51 -22.71
CA ASN A 198 -9.16 -1.13 -22.85
C ASN A 198 -10.26 -0.15 -23.26
N PHE A 199 -11.33 -0.58 -23.92
CA PHE A 199 -12.50 0.25 -24.17
C PHE A 199 -13.28 0.61 -22.90
N GLY A 200 -13.16 -0.19 -21.83
CA GLY A 200 -13.73 0.11 -20.54
C GLY A 200 -13.06 1.29 -19.82
N PHE A 201 -11.94 1.77 -20.34
CA PHE A 201 -11.11 2.79 -19.70
C PHE A 201 -10.77 2.40 -18.25
N LYS A 202 -10.69 3.39 -17.34
CA LYS A 202 -10.30 3.11 -15.95
C LYS A 202 -11.44 2.49 -15.13
N VAL A 203 -12.67 2.94 -15.32
CA VAL A 203 -13.81 2.61 -14.44
C VAL A 203 -14.50 1.30 -14.86
N ASN A 204 -14.65 1.07 -16.16
CA ASN A 204 -15.37 -0.09 -16.69
C ASN A 204 -14.44 -1.19 -17.25
N TYR A 205 -13.19 -1.16 -16.89
CA TYR A 205 -12.16 -2.05 -17.36
C TYR A 205 -12.48 -3.54 -17.11
N ASP A 206 -12.82 -3.91 -15.87
CA ASP A 206 -13.16 -5.29 -15.53
C ASP A 206 -14.52 -5.74 -16.07
N PRO A 207 -15.60 -4.93 -16.00
CA PRO A 207 -16.86 -5.26 -16.68
C PRO A 207 -16.71 -5.54 -18.18
N PHE A 208 -15.96 -4.73 -18.91
CA PHE A 208 -15.72 -4.96 -20.34
C PHE A 208 -14.89 -6.22 -20.61
N PHE A 209 -13.94 -6.52 -19.74
CA PHE A 209 -13.17 -7.75 -19.83
C PHE A 209 -14.02 -9.01 -19.54
N GLN A 210 -14.99 -8.93 -18.62
CA GLN A 210 -15.88 -10.04 -18.29
C GLN A 210 -16.91 -10.30 -19.36
N LEU A 211 -17.24 -9.31 -20.19
CA LEU A 211 -18.18 -9.42 -21.29
C LEU A 211 -17.53 -9.89 -22.61
N SER A 212 -16.22 -9.90 -22.68
CA SER A 212 -15.44 -10.36 -23.82
C SER A 212 -15.10 -11.82 -23.72
#